data_e02276ce6e8d7e8adcd7ac7c7776e45f
#
_entry.id   e02276ce6e8d7e8adcd7ac7c7776e45f
#
_cell.length_a   1.000
_cell.length_b   1.000
_cell.length_c   1.000
_cell.angle_alpha   90.00
_cell.angle_beta   90.00
_cell.angle_gamma   90.00
#
_symmetry.space_group_name_H-M   'P 1'
#
loop_
_entity.id
_entity.type
_entity.pdbx_description
1 polymer ?
#
loop_
_entity_poly.entity_id
_entity_poly.type
_entity_poly.pdbx_seq_one_letter_code
_entity_poly.pdbx_strand_id
1 'polypeptide(L)'
;NKIFLVNWLEAISKFKMYLKIERGLSENSIESYSSDLKSFYGYIKKNKFSENPKKCNSEIIKKYIYDQSKINSPKTQARRISGIRSFFDYLTFESFIKTNPTDLIETPKIGKKLPDSLSLNEIIKFINNIDLSHPQGIRNRAIIETLYGSGLRVSELISLKLSNLFFKENLIKVFGKGNKERLVPMGKLSKKYIKIYLKNERLKSKIIKKYSDTIFLNRNGSQISRVMIFKIIK
;
A
#
# COMPACT_ATOMS: atom_id res chain seq x y z
N ASN A 1 6.97 -11.35 35.53
CA ASN A 1 6.13 -12.47 35.07
C ASN A 1 5.89 -12.35 33.58
N LYS A 2 6.72 -13.03 32.74
CA LYS A 2 6.50 -13.10 31.31
C LYS A 2 5.24 -13.93 31.07
N ILE A 3 4.15 -13.28 30.63
CA ILE A 3 2.91 -13.94 30.25
C ILE A 3 3.24 -14.89 29.11
N PHE A 4 3.09 -16.19 29.33
CA PHE A 4 3.36 -17.21 28.33
C PHE A 4 2.37 -17.05 27.15
N LEU A 5 2.90 -16.83 25.94
CA LEU A 5 2.12 -16.88 24.73
C LEU A 5 1.56 -18.29 24.53
N VAL A 6 0.27 -18.43 24.64
CA VAL A 6 -0.40 -19.74 24.60
C VAL A 6 -0.79 -20.13 23.18
N ASN A 7 -1.10 -19.14 22.31
CA ASN A 7 -1.61 -19.40 20.97
C ASN A 7 -1.14 -18.39 19.91
N TRP A 8 -1.32 -18.75 18.63
CA TRP A 8 -0.91 -17.94 17.48
C TRP A 8 -1.57 -16.57 17.41
N LEU A 9 -2.87 -16.47 17.72
CA LEU A 9 -3.60 -15.20 17.58
C LEU A 9 -3.09 -14.17 18.57
N GLU A 10 -2.82 -14.58 19.80
CA GLU A 10 -2.23 -13.70 20.81
C GLU A 10 -0.82 -13.26 20.41
N ALA A 11 0.01 -14.20 19.93
CA ALA A 11 1.35 -13.90 19.46
C ALA A 11 1.36 -12.90 18.31
N ILE A 12 0.47 -13.08 17.32
CA ILE A 12 0.30 -12.16 16.19
C ILE A 12 -0.16 -10.78 16.66
N SER A 13 -1.07 -10.73 17.65
CA SER A 13 -1.54 -9.46 18.20
C SER A 13 -0.42 -8.68 18.89
N LYS A 14 0.38 -9.35 19.73
CA LYS A 14 1.55 -8.76 20.39
C LYS A 14 2.61 -8.31 19.38
N PHE A 15 2.89 -9.12 18.37
CA PHE A 15 3.77 -8.74 17.26
C PHE A 15 3.32 -7.48 16.54
N LYS A 16 2.01 -7.32 16.28
CA LYS A 16 1.48 -6.07 15.69
C LYS A 16 1.81 -4.86 16.57
N MET A 17 1.64 -4.98 17.87
CA MET A 17 1.97 -3.90 18.81
C MET A 17 3.48 -3.58 18.79
N TYR A 18 4.33 -4.60 18.80
CA TYR A 18 5.77 -4.44 18.65
C TYR A 18 6.15 -3.70 17.37
N LEU A 19 5.59 -4.13 16.22
CA LEU A 19 5.84 -3.45 14.93
C LEU A 19 5.40 -1.98 14.93
N LYS A 20 4.30 -1.67 15.62
CA LYS A 20 3.76 -0.31 15.70
C LYS A 20 4.56 0.57 16.65
N ILE A 21 4.80 0.11 17.87
CA ILE A 21 5.36 0.91 18.95
C ILE A 21 6.89 0.94 18.91
N GLU A 22 7.53 -0.21 18.81
CA GLU A 22 8.98 -0.29 18.89
C GLU A 22 9.67 -0.12 17.54
N ARG A 23 9.07 -0.68 16.46
CA ARG A 23 9.64 -0.58 15.12
C ARG A 23 9.12 0.63 14.32
N GLY A 24 8.10 1.33 14.78
CA GLY A 24 7.56 2.51 14.13
C GLY A 24 7.06 2.27 12.68
N LEU A 25 6.63 1.04 12.36
CA LEU A 25 6.22 0.71 11.01
C LEU A 25 4.88 1.35 10.63
N SER A 26 4.72 1.62 9.33
CA SER A 26 3.45 2.13 8.80
C SER A 26 2.32 1.09 8.94
N GLU A 27 1.08 1.55 9.11
CA GLU A 27 -0.11 0.67 9.20
C GLU A 27 -0.19 -0.32 8.02
N ASN A 28 0.13 0.11 6.80
CA ASN A 28 0.16 -0.77 5.63
C ASN A 28 1.19 -1.90 5.75
N SER A 29 2.35 -1.63 6.35
CA SER A 29 3.39 -2.64 6.58
C SER A 29 2.93 -3.63 7.65
N ILE A 30 2.36 -3.12 8.75
CA ILE A 30 1.83 -3.93 9.85
C ILE A 30 0.71 -4.85 9.34
N GLU A 31 -0.21 -4.31 8.53
CA GLU A 31 -1.31 -5.07 7.94
C GLU A 31 -0.81 -6.16 6.98
N SER A 32 0.21 -5.85 6.17
CA SER A 32 0.85 -6.82 5.28
C SER A 32 1.46 -7.99 6.05
N TYR A 33 2.28 -7.72 7.08
CA TYR A 33 2.84 -8.76 7.94
C TYR A 33 1.77 -9.57 8.66
N SER A 34 0.74 -8.89 9.16
CA SER A 34 -0.38 -9.57 9.84
C SER A 34 -1.16 -10.48 8.91
N SER A 35 -1.40 -10.06 7.67
CA SER A 35 -2.08 -10.86 6.66
C SER A 35 -1.26 -12.11 6.30
N ASP A 36 0.06 -11.97 6.18
CA ASP A 36 0.94 -13.10 5.90
C ASP A 36 0.94 -14.12 7.04
N LEU A 37 0.99 -13.65 8.29
CA LEU A 37 0.93 -14.51 9.47
C LEU A 37 -0.44 -15.17 9.66
N LYS A 38 -1.52 -14.47 9.37
CA LYS A 38 -2.87 -15.07 9.37
C LYS A 38 -2.99 -16.18 8.33
N SER A 39 -2.41 -15.97 7.13
CA SER A 39 -2.35 -17.00 6.08
C SER A 39 -1.55 -18.22 6.55
N PHE A 40 -0.41 -17.99 7.19
CA PHE A 40 0.42 -19.07 7.76
C PHE A 40 -0.31 -19.80 8.89
N TYR A 41 -0.94 -19.08 9.81
CA TYR A 41 -1.74 -19.69 10.89
C TYR A 41 -2.92 -20.50 10.35
N GLY A 42 -3.60 -20.00 9.31
CA GLY A 42 -4.64 -20.76 8.60
C GLY A 42 -4.15 -22.10 8.06
N TYR A 43 -2.91 -22.10 7.53
CA TYR A 43 -2.25 -23.35 7.09
C TYR A 43 -1.92 -24.29 8.25
N ILE A 44 -1.39 -23.78 9.36
CA ILE A 44 -1.13 -24.53 10.61
C ILE A 44 -2.41 -25.24 11.06
N LYS A 45 -3.52 -24.50 11.14
CA LYS A 45 -4.80 -25.00 11.58
C LYS A 45 -5.37 -26.07 10.62
N LYS A 46 -5.33 -25.81 9.31
CA LYS A 46 -5.81 -26.75 8.27
C LYS A 46 -5.08 -28.09 8.32
N ASN A 47 -3.78 -28.07 8.58
CA ASN A 47 -2.96 -29.28 8.61
C ASN A 47 -2.86 -29.90 10.03
N LYS A 48 -3.65 -29.42 10.98
CA LYS A 48 -3.68 -29.92 12.37
C LYS A 48 -2.31 -29.88 13.07
N PHE A 49 -1.44 -28.92 12.73
CA PHE A 49 -0.20 -28.67 13.46
C PHE A 49 -0.51 -28.00 14.81
N SER A 50 0.50 -27.95 15.69
CA SER A 50 0.33 -27.36 17.01
C SER A 50 -0.08 -25.88 16.95
N GLU A 51 -1.11 -25.51 17.70
CA GLU A 51 -1.54 -24.11 17.86
C GLU A 51 -0.59 -23.27 18.73
N ASN A 52 0.48 -23.87 19.25
CA ASN A 52 1.52 -23.15 19.98
C ASN A 52 2.67 -22.78 19.03
N PRO A 53 2.92 -21.46 18.79
CA PRO A 53 4.01 -21.03 17.90
C PRO A 53 5.41 -21.52 18.32
N LYS A 54 5.63 -21.84 19.61
CA LYS A 54 6.89 -22.41 20.11
C LYS A 54 7.20 -23.80 19.54
N LYS A 55 6.18 -24.54 19.12
CA LYS A 55 6.31 -25.87 18.52
C LYS A 55 6.45 -25.86 17.00
N CYS A 56 6.45 -24.68 16.40
CA CYS A 56 6.66 -24.52 14.97
C CYS A 56 8.16 -24.69 14.64
N ASN A 57 8.48 -25.65 13.79
CA ASN A 57 9.85 -25.92 13.34
C ASN A 57 10.07 -25.53 11.88
N SER A 58 11.31 -25.62 11.41
CA SER A 58 11.68 -25.28 10.02
C SER A 58 10.97 -26.14 8.98
N GLU A 59 10.68 -27.40 9.28
CA GLU A 59 10.01 -28.33 8.34
C GLU A 59 8.58 -27.90 8.04
N ILE A 60 7.83 -27.48 9.06
CA ILE A 60 6.47 -26.94 8.89
C ILE A 60 6.49 -25.70 8.00
N ILE A 61 7.48 -24.80 8.22
CA ILE A 61 7.60 -23.57 7.44
C ILE A 61 8.02 -23.89 6.00
N LYS A 62 8.97 -24.81 5.78
CA LYS A 62 9.37 -25.28 4.44
C LYS A 62 8.19 -25.87 3.68
N LYS A 63 7.39 -26.71 4.33
CA LYS A 63 6.18 -27.31 3.74
C LYS A 63 5.17 -26.23 3.33
N TYR A 64 4.92 -25.24 4.21
CA TYR A 64 4.07 -24.11 3.86
C TYR A 64 4.59 -23.35 2.65
N ILE A 65 5.88 -23.02 2.61
CA ILE A 65 6.51 -22.30 1.50
C ILE A 65 6.38 -23.11 0.19
N TYR A 66 6.63 -24.41 0.23
CA TYR A 66 6.48 -25.31 -0.91
C TYR A 66 5.02 -25.32 -1.43
N ASP A 67 4.03 -25.47 -0.55
CA ASP A 67 2.63 -25.44 -0.98
C ASP A 67 2.22 -24.07 -1.53
N GLN A 68 2.74 -22.99 -0.96
CA GLN A 68 2.51 -21.63 -1.45
C GLN A 68 3.22 -21.34 -2.78
N SER A 69 4.31 -22.05 -3.10
CA SER A 69 5.03 -21.85 -4.37
C SER A 69 4.21 -22.26 -5.59
N LYS A 70 3.27 -23.19 -5.41
CA LYS A 70 2.36 -23.66 -6.47
C LYS A 70 1.32 -22.63 -6.92
N ILE A 71 1.02 -21.64 -6.06
CA ILE A 71 -0.08 -20.69 -6.27
C ILE A 71 0.34 -19.21 -6.24
N ASN A 72 1.56 -18.91 -5.81
CA ASN A 72 2.05 -17.54 -5.67
C ASN A 72 3.30 -17.29 -6.48
N SER A 73 3.46 -16.06 -6.96
CA SER A 73 4.69 -15.61 -7.60
C SER A 73 5.89 -15.62 -6.63
N PRO A 74 7.13 -15.77 -7.15
CA PRO A 74 8.35 -15.71 -6.32
C PRO A 74 8.43 -14.43 -5.47
N LYS A 75 7.98 -13.29 -6.00
CA LYS A 75 7.93 -12.01 -5.26
C LYS A 75 6.98 -12.08 -4.07
N THR A 76 5.82 -12.69 -4.23
CA THR A 76 4.85 -12.88 -3.12
C THR A 76 5.39 -13.84 -2.08
N GLN A 77 6.05 -14.91 -2.51
CA GLN A 77 6.70 -15.86 -1.59
C GLN A 77 7.79 -15.18 -0.76
N ALA A 78 8.70 -14.46 -1.40
CA ALA A 78 9.78 -13.74 -0.72
C ALA A 78 9.23 -12.78 0.36
N ARG A 79 8.16 -12.05 0.03
CA ARG A 79 7.49 -11.16 0.98
C ARG A 79 6.91 -11.94 2.17
N ARG A 80 6.23 -13.07 1.93
CA ARG A 80 5.66 -13.91 2.99
C ARG A 80 6.72 -14.51 3.89
N ILE A 81 7.82 -15.01 3.32
CA ILE A 81 8.98 -15.51 4.07
C ILE A 81 9.52 -14.41 4.97
N SER A 82 9.67 -13.18 4.44
CA SER A 82 10.13 -12.04 5.24
C SER A 82 9.19 -11.72 6.39
N GLY A 83 7.87 -11.81 6.18
CA GLY A 83 6.87 -11.61 7.23
C GLY A 83 6.95 -12.67 8.33
N ILE A 84 7.08 -13.95 7.95
CA ILE A 84 7.22 -15.07 8.89
C ILE A 84 8.55 -14.95 9.65
N ARG A 85 9.65 -14.62 8.96
CA ARG A 85 10.96 -14.42 9.59
C ARG A 85 10.90 -13.30 10.63
N SER A 86 10.35 -12.15 10.27
CA SER A 86 10.22 -11.03 11.21
C SER A 86 9.40 -11.38 12.46
N PHE A 87 8.41 -12.26 12.33
CA PHE A 87 7.64 -12.75 13.48
C PHE A 87 8.46 -13.67 14.37
N PHE A 88 9.21 -14.62 13.82
CA PHE A 88 10.06 -15.51 14.62
C PHE A 88 11.27 -14.78 15.19
N ASP A 89 11.82 -13.76 14.51
CA ASP A 89 12.81 -12.83 15.08
C ASP A 89 12.25 -12.14 16.31
N TYR A 90 11.00 -11.65 16.26
CA TYR A 90 10.32 -11.07 17.42
C TYR A 90 10.16 -12.08 18.55
N LEU A 91 9.74 -13.32 18.29
CA LEU A 91 9.60 -14.34 19.30
C LEU A 91 10.96 -14.70 19.97
N THR A 92 12.05 -14.68 19.20
CA THR A 92 13.40 -14.90 19.70
C THR A 92 13.86 -13.70 20.54
N PHE A 93 13.65 -12.48 20.05
CA PHE A 93 13.96 -11.23 20.78
C PHE A 93 13.27 -11.18 22.14
N GLU A 94 12.00 -11.50 22.19
CA GLU A 94 11.22 -11.60 23.45
C GLU A 94 11.56 -12.83 24.30
N SER A 95 12.54 -13.65 23.89
CA SER A 95 12.94 -14.89 24.56
C SER A 95 11.79 -15.90 24.72
N PHE A 96 10.79 -15.88 23.83
CA PHE A 96 9.73 -16.88 23.78
C PHE A 96 10.22 -18.22 23.19
N ILE A 97 11.15 -18.13 22.23
CA ILE A 97 11.87 -19.29 21.66
C ILE A 97 13.38 -19.06 21.76
N LYS A 98 14.15 -20.14 21.76
CA LYS A 98 15.61 -20.06 21.86
C LYS A 98 16.30 -19.88 20.52
N THR A 99 15.73 -20.47 19.46
CA THR A 99 16.28 -20.47 18.11
C THR A 99 15.19 -20.11 17.11
N ASN A 100 15.54 -19.33 16.09
CA ASN A 100 14.59 -18.95 15.06
C ASN A 100 14.47 -20.07 14.00
N PRO A 101 13.29 -20.69 13.83
CA PRO A 101 13.11 -21.79 12.86
C PRO A 101 13.22 -21.32 11.39
N THR A 102 13.38 -20.03 11.13
CA THR A 102 13.53 -19.48 9.79
C THR A 102 14.96 -19.20 9.37
N ASP A 103 15.96 -19.39 10.25
CA ASP A 103 17.36 -19.03 9.98
C ASP A 103 17.93 -19.72 8.73
N LEU A 104 17.59 -21.00 8.52
CA LEU A 104 18.04 -21.79 7.37
C LEU A 104 17.05 -21.76 6.18
N ILE A 105 16.08 -20.86 6.19
CA ILE A 105 15.10 -20.76 5.08
C ILE A 105 15.58 -19.74 4.05
N GLU A 106 15.88 -20.24 2.87
CA GLU A 106 16.26 -19.39 1.75
C GLU A 106 15.06 -18.67 1.15
N THR A 107 15.31 -17.42 0.73
CA THR A 107 14.32 -16.63 -0.01
C THR A 107 14.51 -16.86 -1.50
N PRO A 108 13.43 -17.07 -2.28
CA PRO A 108 13.56 -17.26 -3.72
C PRO A 108 14.27 -16.09 -4.38
N LYS A 109 15.19 -16.37 -5.30
CA LYS A 109 15.86 -15.35 -6.10
C LYS A 109 14.84 -14.68 -7.02
N ILE A 110 14.69 -13.35 -6.88
CA ILE A 110 13.80 -12.57 -7.72
C ILE A 110 14.65 -11.88 -8.77
N GLY A 111 14.43 -12.23 -10.04
CA GLY A 111 15.06 -11.52 -11.15
C GLY A 111 14.69 -10.02 -11.12
N LYS A 112 15.65 -9.15 -11.32
CA LYS A 112 15.41 -7.71 -11.51
C LYS A 112 14.82 -7.51 -12.90
N LYS A 113 13.47 -7.41 -12.98
CA LYS A 113 12.83 -6.94 -14.21
C LYS A 113 12.89 -5.41 -14.20
N LEU A 114 13.50 -4.81 -15.23
CA LEU A 114 13.44 -3.37 -15.42
C LEU A 114 11.97 -2.98 -15.63
N PRO A 115 11.51 -1.91 -14.99
CA PRO A 115 10.14 -1.45 -15.21
C PRO A 115 10.00 -0.95 -16.65
N ASP A 116 8.91 -1.35 -17.30
CA ASP A 116 8.51 -0.78 -18.57
C ASP A 116 8.11 0.69 -18.31
N SER A 117 8.74 1.62 -19.02
CA SER A 117 8.44 3.05 -18.94
C SER A 117 7.79 3.53 -20.23
N LEU A 118 6.77 4.37 -20.11
CA LEU A 118 6.17 5.02 -21.26
C LEU A 118 7.07 6.15 -21.75
N SER A 119 7.21 6.25 -23.07
CA SER A 119 7.84 7.40 -23.72
C SER A 119 6.97 8.67 -23.56
N LEU A 120 7.55 9.83 -23.75
CA LEU A 120 6.83 11.10 -23.73
C LEU A 120 5.65 11.11 -24.72
N ASN A 121 5.88 10.59 -25.94
CA ASN A 121 4.84 10.53 -26.98
C ASN A 121 3.67 9.63 -26.59
N GLU A 122 3.93 8.49 -25.95
CA GLU A 122 2.90 7.58 -25.45
C GLU A 122 2.08 8.25 -24.33
N ILE A 123 2.76 8.96 -23.42
CA ILE A 123 2.09 9.71 -22.34
C ILE A 123 1.19 10.80 -22.93
N ILE A 124 1.67 11.57 -23.92
CA ILE A 124 0.89 12.62 -24.60
C ILE A 124 -0.33 12.01 -25.31
N LYS A 125 -0.14 10.93 -26.07
CA LYS A 125 -1.26 10.21 -26.72
C LYS A 125 -2.28 9.72 -25.67
N PHE A 126 -1.83 9.08 -24.61
CA PHE A 126 -2.70 8.62 -23.54
C PHE A 126 -3.53 9.74 -22.94
N ILE A 127 -2.87 10.85 -22.59
CA ILE A 127 -3.55 12.01 -22.01
C ILE A 127 -4.56 12.62 -22.98
N ASN A 128 -4.25 12.70 -24.27
CA ASN A 128 -5.14 13.29 -25.30
C ASN A 128 -6.33 12.40 -25.64
N ASN A 129 -6.26 11.10 -25.39
CA ASN A 129 -7.37 10.17 -25.59
C ASN A 129 -8.41 10.21 -24.45
N ILE A 130 -8.19 11.01 -23.39
CA ILE A 130 -9.19 11.17 -22.35
C ILE A 130 -10.37 11.96 -22.89
N ASP A 131 -11.54 11.32 -22.96
CA ASP A 131 -12.78 11.96 -23.39
C ASP A 131 -13.24 13.01 -22.36
N LEU A 132 -13.13 14.27 -22.74
CA LEU A 132 -13.52 15.40 -21.89
C LEU A 132 -15.04 15.65 -21.88
N SER A 133 -15.81 15.04 -22.82
CA SER A 133 -17.28 15.10 -22.83
C SER A 133 -17.91 14.17 -21.81
N HIS A 134 -17.16 13.13 -21.37
CA HIS A 134 -17.61 12.23 -20.33
C HIS A 134 -17.82 13.00 -19.01
N PRO A 135 -18.88 12.72 -18.22
CA PRO A 135 -19.19 13.44 -16.96
C PRO A 135 -18.06 13.52 -15.95
N GLN A 136 -17.04 12.67 -16.08
CA GLN A 136 -15.86 12.62 -15.21
C GLN A 136 -14.56 12.86 -16.00
N GLY A 137 -14.66 13.32 -17.24
CA GLY A 137 -13.53 13.48 -18.15
C GLY A 137 -12.53 14.52 -17.65
N ILE A 138 -13.01 15.68 -17.24
CA ILE A 138 -12.17 16.77 -16.70
C ILE A 138 -11.47 16.32 -15.42
N ARG A 139 -12.17 15.62 -14.51
CA ARG A 139 -11.55 15.03 -13.31
C ARG A 139 -10.43 14.05 -13.69
N ASN A 140 -10.71 13.13 -14.61
CA ASN A 140 -9.75 12.11 -15.03
C ASN A 140 -8.52 12.77 -15.67
N ARG A 141 -8.71 13.78 -16.51
CA ARG A 141 -7.63 14.58 -17.07
C ARG A 141 -6.81 15.29 -15.98
N ALA A 142 -7.47 15.95 -15.03
CA ALA A 142 -6.80 16.61 -13.92
C ALA A 142 -5.96 15.63 -13.07
N ILE A 143 -6.47 14.41 -12.83
CA ILE A 143 -5.76 13.34 -12.11
C ILE A 143 -4.46 12.98 -12.84
N ILE A 144 -4.53 12.68 -14.13
CA ILE A 144 -3.37 12.22 -14.90
C ILE A 144 -2.35 13.33 -15.07
N GLU A 145 -2.79 14.55 -15.39
CA GLU A 145 -1.89 15.72 -15.46
C GLU A 145 -1.19 16.00 -14.13
N THR A 146 -1.86 15.76 -13.00
CA THR A 146 -1.28 15.97 -11.68
C THR A 146 -0.29 14.85 -11.32
N LEU A 147 -0.62 13.60 -11.61
CA LEU A 147 0.30 12.48 -11.41
C LEU A 147 1.59 12.66 -12.19
N TYR A 148 1.48 12.97 -13.47
CA TYR A 148 2.63 13.12 -14.35
C TYR A 148 3.38 14.41 -14.09
N GLY A 149 2.67 15.56 -14.09
CA GLY A 149 3.29 16.89 -14.02
C GLY A 149 3.88 17.24 -12.65
N SER A 150 3.51 16.52 -11.59
CA SER A 150 4.06 16.73 -10.24
C SER A 150 4.77 15.49 -9.66
N GLY A 151 4.85 14.39 -10.41
CA GLY A 151 5.51 13.16 -9.98
C GLY A 151 4.94 12.54 -8.70
N LEU A 152 3.62 12.63 -8.52
CA LEU A 152 2.96 12.13 -7.31
C LEU A 152 2.80 10.61 -7.34
N ARG A 153 2.94 9.97 -6.16
CA ARG A 153 2.45 8.61 -6.00
C ARG A 153 0.92 8.60 -5.98
N VAL A 154 0.32 7.50 -6.44
CA VAL A 154 -1.16 7.36 -6.43
C VAL A 154 -1.74 7.59 -5.03
N SER A 155 -1.08 7.10 -3.97
CA SER A 155 -1.52 7.33 -2.59
C SER A 155 -1.48 8.80 -2.17
N GLU A 156 -0.49 9.56 -2.64
CA GLU A 156 -0.38 11.00 -2.39
C GLU A 156 -1.47 11.77 -3.14
N LEU A 157 -1.73 11.41 -4.40
CA LEU A 157 -2.78 12.04 -5.19
C LEU A 157 -4.18 11.86 -4.57
N ILE A 158 -4.55 10.63 -4.20
CA ILE A 158 -5.89 10.37 -3.65
C ILE A 158 -6.13 11.06 -2.31
N SER A 159 -5.07 11.29 -1.52
CA SER A 159 -5.15 12.00 -0.23
C SER A 159 -4.94 13.51 -0.34
N LEU A 160 -4.78 14.04 -1.56
CA LEU A 160 -4.50 15.45 -1.77
C LEU A 160 -5.70 16.31 -1.37
N LYS A 161 -5.42 17.40 -0.64
CA LYS A 161 -6.42 18.31 -0.10
C LYS A 161 -6.41 19.65 -0.84
N LEU A 162 -7.53 20.35 -0.83
CA LEU A 162 -7.63 21.72 -1.34
C LEU A 162 -6.66 22.65 -0.62
N SER A 163 -6.57 22.51 0.71
CA SER A 163 -5.63 23.24 1.57
C SER A 163 -4.16 22.99 1.27
N ASN A 164 -3.84 21.97 0.46
CA ASN A 164 -2.47 21.67 0.03
C ASN A 164 -2.08 22.30 -1.32
N LEU A 165 -2.98 23.06 -1.97
CA LEU A 165 -2.72 23.68 -3.27
C LEU A 165 -2.33 25.14 -3.12
N PHE A 166 -1.12 25.48 -3.47
CA PHE A 166 -0.60 26.85 -3.49
C PHE A 166 -0.55 27.34 -4.93
N PHE A 167 -1.71 27.81 -5.44
CA PHE A 167 -1.85 28.21 -6.84
C PHE A 167 -1.00 29.43 -7.24
N LYS A 168 -0.74 30.36 -6.33
CA LYS A 168 0.10 31.54 -6.59
C LYS A 168 1.55 31.12 -6.82
N GLU A 169 2.06 30.25 -5.96
CA GLU A 169 3.42 29.76 -5.92
C GLU A 169 3.67 28.59 -6.90
N ASN A 170 2.63 28.04 -7.50
CA ASN A 170 2.65 26.82 -8.33
C ASN A 170 3.25 25.63 -7.60
N LEU A 171 2.85 25.44 -6.34
CA LEU A 171 3.32 24.35 -5.48
C LEU A 171 2.16 23.50 -4.97
N ILE A 172 2.46 22.24 -4.70
CA ILE A 172 1.58 21.28 -4.03
C ILE A 172 2.31 20.74 -2.80
N LYS A 173 1.68 20.79 -1.64
CA LYS A 173 2.16 20.14 -0.42
C LYS A 173 1.69 18.70 -0.41
N VAL A 174 2.60 17.75 -0.27
CA VAL A 174 2.30 16.31 -0.26
C VAL A 174 2.89 15.64 0.97
N PHE A 175 2.19 14.60 1.45
CA PHE A 175 2.61 13.78 2.58
C PHE A 175 3.10 12.44 2.06
N GLY A 176 4.39 12.17 2.23
CA GLY A 176 5.05 10.94 1.80
C GLY A 176 5.04 9.84 2.87
N LYS A 177 5.89 8.84 2.66
CA LYS A 177 6.09 7.75 3.63
C LYS A 177 6.56 8.30 4.99
N GLY A 178 5.95 7.82 6.07
CA GLY A 178 6.25 8.29 7.42
C GLY A 178 5.71 9.68 7.74
N ASN A 179 4.65 10.11 7.03
CA ASN A 179 4.02 11.43 7.19
C ASN A 179 4.98 12.62 6.96
N LYS A 180 6.09 12.39 6.21
CA LYS A 180 7.01 13.47 5.86
C LYS A 180 6.40 14.36 4.81
N GLU A 181 6.38 15.67 5.09
CA GLU A 181 5.90 16.69 4.16
C GLU A 181 6.97 17.04 3.13
N ARG A 182 6.54 17.29 1.89
CA ARG A 182 7.36 17.95 0.87
C ARG A 182 6.53 18.83 -0.03
N LEU A 183 7.12 19.87 -0.58
CA LEU A 183 6.56 20.69 -1.63
C LEU A 183 7.03 20.14 -2.97
N VAL A 184 6.11 20.04 -3.93
CA VAL A 184 6.39 19.64 -5.31
C VAL A 184 5.85 20.68 -6.28
N PRO A 185 6.49 20.91 -7.44
CA PRO A 185 6.00 21.83 -8.45
C PRO A 185 4.62 21.40 -8.98
N MET A 186 3.73 22.35 -9.20
CA MET A 186 2.46 22.17 -9.89
C MET A 186 2.66 22.54 -11.37
N GLY A 187 2.64 21.54 -12.25
CA GLY A 187 2.74 21.77 -13.69
C GLY A 187 1.63 22.69 -14.23
N LYS A 188 1.90 23.44 -15.27
CA LYS A 188 0.94 24.38 -15.87
C LYS A 188 -0.39 23.69 -16.26
N LEU A 189 -0.32 22.50 -16.85
CA LEU A 189 -1.50 21.73 -17.24
C LEU A 189 -2.22 21.15 -16.01
N SER A 190 -1.51 20.64 -15.01
CA SER A 190 -2.08 20.23 -13.73
C SER A 190 -2.89 21.38 -13.11
N LYS A 191 -2.29 22.57 -13.00
CA LYS A 191 -2.95 23.77 -12.49
C LYS A 191 -4.22 24.12 -13.26
N LYS A 192 -4.14 24.10 -14.61
CA LYS A 192 -5.28 24.38 -15.49
C LYS A 192 -6.42 23.40 -15.23
N TYR A 193 -6.16 22.10 -15.32
CA TYR A 193 -7.22 21.09 -15.23
C TYR A 193 -7.77 20.92 -13.81
N ILE A 194 -6.94 21.10 -12.78
CA ILE A 194 -7.43 21.15 -11.39
C ILE A 194 -8.44 22.30 -11.24
N LYS A 195 -8.12 23.52 -11.71
CA LYS A 195 -9.03 24.67 -11.61
C LYS A 195 -10.35 24.42 -12.37
N ILE A 196 -10.29 23.86 -13.57
CA ILE A 196 -11.49 23.54 -14.38
C ILE A 196 -12.34 22.48 -13.63
N TYR A 197 -11.72 21.41 -13.12
CA TYR A 197 -12.40 20.37 -12.36
C TYR A 197 -13.08 20.93 -11.10
N LEU A 198 -12.37 21.75 -10.34
CA LEU A 198 -12.91 22.34 -9.11
C LEU A 198 -14.14 23.20 -9.41
N LYS A 199 -14.12 24.00 -10.50
CA LYS A 199 -15.20 24.91 -10.87
C LYS A 199 -16.40 24.19 -11.51
N ASN A 200 -16.16 23.22 -12.40
CA ASN A 200 -17.21 22.69 -13.28
C ASN A 200 -17.81 21.35 -12.80
N GLU A 201 -17.00 20.44 -12.29
CA GLU A 201 -17.47 19.10 -11.91
C GLU A 201 -17.58 18.93 -10.39
N ARG A 202 -16.52 19.35 -9.66
CA ARG A 202 -16.50 19.14 -8.20
C ARG A 202 -17.61 19.90 -7.47
N LEU A 203 -17.91 21.13 -7.87
CA LEU A 203 -19.00 21.92 -7.27
C LEU A 203 -20.39 21.32 -7.51
N LYS A 204 -20.57 20.56 -8.61
CA LYS A 204 -21.84 19.88 -8.93
C LYS A 204 -22.00 18.56 -8.17
N SER A 205 -20.96 18.06 -7.52
CA SER A 205 -20.97 16.78 -6.80
C SER A 205 -21.59 16.96 -5.42
N LYS A 206 -22.40 15.97 -4.99
CA LYS A 206 -22.88 15.90 -3.60
C LYS A 206 -21.70 15.46 -2.71
N ILE A 207 -20.98 16.44 -2.14
CA ILE A 207 -19.76 16.18 -1.38
C ILE A 207 -20.13 15.71 0.05
N ILE A 208 -19.59 14.56 0.45
CA ILE A 208 -19.72 14.09 1.83
C ILE A 208 -18.85 14.98 2.73
N LYS A 209 -19.41 15.49 3.85
CA LYS A 209 -18.76 16.45 4.77
C LYS A 209 -17.33 16.06 5.15
N LYS A 210 -17.08 14.78 5.40
CA LYS A 210 -15.74 14.24 5.72
C LYS A 210 -14.71 14.50 4.62
N TYR A 211 -15.13 14.63 3.36
CA TYR A 211 -14.27 14.80 2.19
C TYR A 211 -14.33 16.21 1.57
N SER A 212 -14.85 17.19 2.32
CA SER A 212 -14.98 18.58 1.85
C SER A 212 -13.65 19.18 1.41
N ASP A 213 -12.56 18.84 2.07
CA ASP A 213 -11.20 19.30 1.73
C ASP A 213 -10.44 18.35 0.74
N THR A 214 -11.02 17.21 0.36
CA THR A 214 -10.40 16.29 -0.61
C THR A 214 -10.58 16.82 -2.03
N ILE A 215 -9.51 16.83 -2.83
CA ILE A 215 -9.58 17.35 -4.21
C ILE A 215 -10.37 16.39 -5.10
N PHE A 216 -9.87 15.17 -5.26
CA PHE A 216 -10.41 14.21 -6.22
C PHE A 216 -11.47 13.30 -5.58
N LEU A 217 -12.69 13.48 -6.05
CA LEU A 217 -13.85 12.74 -5.54
C LEU A 217 -14.33 11.71 -6.56
N ASN A 218 -14.93 10.63 -6.05
CA ASN A 218 -15.69 9.69 -6.87
C ASN A 218 -17.12 10.26 -7.12
N ARG A 219 -17.92 9.54 -7.94
CA ARG A 219 -19.31 9.94 -8.26
C ARG A 219 -20.23 10.05 -7.05
N ASN A 220 -19.87 9.41 -5.92
CA ASN A 220 -20.66 9.41 -4.69
C ASN A 220 -20.22 10.52 -3.71
N GLY A 221 -19.32 11.43 -4.11
CA GLY A 221 -18.84 12.54 -3.28
C GLY A 221 -17.86 12.14 -2.17
N SER A 222 -17.29 10.93 -2.22
CA SER A 222 -16.22 10.47 -1.34
C SER A 222 -14.87 10.47 -2.06
N GLN A 223 -13.79 10.32 -1.30
CA GLN A 223 -12.42 10.23 -1.83
C GLN A 223 -12.32 9.14 -2.91
N ILE A 224 -11.64 9.46 -4.02
CA ILE A 224 -11.36 8.48 -5.07
C ILE A 224 -10.41 7.38 -4.56
N SER A 225 -10.66 6.12 -4.96
CA SER A 225 -9.85 4.99 -4.54
C SER A 225 -8.66 4.75 -5.49
N ARG A 226 -7.62 4.05 -4.99
CA ARG A 226 -6.49 3.60 -5.83
C ARG A 226 -6.95 2.70 -6.97
N VAL A 227 -7.94 1.85 -6.73
CA VAL A 227 -8.53 0.96 -7.75
C VAL A 227 -9.17 1.77 -8.87
N MET A 228 -9.86 2.88 -8.53
CA MET A 228 -10.44 3.76 -9.55
C MET A 228 -9.35 4.45 -10.38
N ILE A 229 -8.27 4.92 -9.76
CA ILE A 229 -7.12 5.49 -10.51
C ILE A 229 -6.56 4.45 -11.49
N PHE A 230 -6.37 3.20 -11.03
CA PHE A 230 -5.92 2.11 -11.90
C PHE A 230 -6.87 1.89 -13.09
N LYS A 231 -8.20 1.93 -12.88
CA LYS A 231 -9.20 1.82 -13.95
C LYS A 231 -9.19 2.99 -14.93
N ILE A 232 -8.84 4.19 -14.47
CA ILE A 232 -8.71 5.39 -15.34
C ILE A 232 -7.47 5.25 -16.23
N ILE A 233 -6.40 4.65 -15.74
CA ILE A 233 -5.14 4.49 -16.47
C ILE A 233 -5.18 3.29 -17.44
N LYS A 234 -5.94 2.23 -17.11
CA LYS A 234 -6.11 1.05 -17.97
C LYS A 234 -7.06 1.33 -19.14
#